data_44ec73fdc6e383994009923a7c24193b
#
_entry.id   44ec73fdc6e383994009923a7c24193b
#
_cell.length_a   1.000
_cell.length_b   1.000
_cell.length_c   1.000
_cell.angle_alpha   90.00
_cell.angle_beta   90.00
_cell.angle_gamma   90.00
#
_symmetry.space_group_name_H-M   'P 1'
#
loop_
_entity.id
_entity.type
_entity.pdbx_description
1 polymer ?
#
loop_
_entity_poly.entity_id
_entity_poly.type
_entity_poly.pdbx_seq_one_letter_code
_entity_poly.pdbx_strand_id
1 'polypeptide(L)'
;MSNFNEIRALSDLAEIHATFAQNLYKTAKPISEEKLRKCSATVFTYRDVDGDTVYLLKSYNTIVAMVDEKGDGIDFLRYVYGYTATSAQHIRKFFDDYCRDGADIFIYKS
;
A
#
# COMPACT_ATOMS: atom_id res chain seq x y z
N MET A 1 13.29 7.36 16.16
CA MET A 1 12.33 7.04 15.12
C MET A 1 12.09 8.22 14.24
N SER A 2 12.48 8.07 13.07
CA SER A 2 12.35 9.12 12.08
C SER A 2 10.95 9.28 11.53
N ASN A 3 10.17 8.21 11.58
CA ASN A 3 8.94 8.14 10.79
C ASN A 3 7.87 9.13 11.21
N PHE A 4 7.91 9.59 12.43
CA PHE A 4 6.87 10.47 12.91
C PHE A 4 6.87 11.81 12.18
N ASN A 5 8.05 12.39 12.02
CA ASN A 5 8.17 13.64 11.26
C ASN A 5 7.93 13.43 9.79
N GLU A 6 8.36 12.29 9.27
CA GLU A 6 8.13 11.92 7.89
C GLU A 6 6.66 11.73 7.59
N ILE A 7 5.90 11.13 8.51
CA ILE A 7 4.46 10.98 8.35
C ILE A 7 3.79 12.34 8.19
N ARG A 8 4.18 13.32 8.99
CA ARG A 8 3.58 14.65 8.86
C ARG A 8 3.95 15.34 7.56
N ALA A 9 5.19 15.19 7.15
CA ALA A 9 5.66 15.80 5.90
C ALA A 9 5.08 15.09 4.67
N LEU A 10 4.61 13.87 4.84
CA LEU A 10 4.15 13.04 3.74
C LEU A 10 2.64 13.07 3.50
N SER A 11 1.91 13.94 4.17
CA SER A 11 0.47 14.03 3.92
C SER A 11 0.18 14.28 2.44
N ASP A 12 0.95 15.17 1.79
CA ASP A 12 0.81 15.44 0.37
C ASP A 12 1.35 14.30 -0.47
N LEU A 13 2.44 13.66 -0.02
CA LEU A 13 3.00 12.51 -0.72
C LEU A 13 2.07 11.29 -0.66
N ALA A 14 1.35 11.13 0.45
CA ALA A 14 0.38 10.04 0.55
C ALA A 14 -0.71 10.17 -0.51
N GLU A 15 -1.15 11.40 -0.77
CA GLU A 15 -2.11 11.66 -1.83
C GLU A 15 -1.54 11.31 -3.20
N ILE A 16 -0.30 11.69 -3.46
CA ILE A 16 0.38 11.36 -4.70
C ILE A 16 0.50 9.84 -4.85
N HIS A 17 0.90 9.15 -3.79
CA HIS A 17 1.03 7.70 -3.82
C HIS A 17 -0.32 7.01 -4.01
N ALA A 18 -1.36 7.49 -3.36
CA ALA A 18 -2.69 6.92 -3.52
C ALA A 18 -3.19 7.07 -4.96
N THR A 19 -2.97 8.25 -5.56
CA THR A 19 -3.33 8.49 -6.94
C THR A 19 -2.54 7.58 -7.89
N PHE A 20 -1.23 7.47 -7.66
CA PHE A 20 -0.38 6.58 -8.43
C PHE A 20 -0.88 5.13 -8.35
N ALA A 21 -1.18 4.65 -7.15
CA ALA A 21 -1.62 3.28 -6.94
C ALA A 21 -2.94 3.00 -7.64
N GLN A 22 -3.88 3.94 -7.55
CA GLN A 22 -5.18 3.76 -8.21
C GLN A 22 -5.06 3.80 -9.72
N ASN A 23 -4.23 4.69 -10.25
CA ASN A 23 -3.98 4.71 -11.69
C ASN A 23 -3.31 3.44 -12.17
N LEU A 24 -2.34 2.95 -11.43
CA LEU A 24 -1.66 1.70 -11.74
C LEU A 24 -2.66 0.54 -11.81
N TYR A 25 -3.54 0.45 -10.81
CA TYR A 25 -4.56 -0.58 -10.77
C TYR A 25 -5.52 -0.50 -11.97
N LYS A 26 -5.88 0.71 -12.39
CA LYS A 26 -6.84 0.90 -13.48
C LYS A 26 -6.23 0.67 -14.86
N THR A 27 -4.95 0.98 -15.03
CA THR A 27 -4.36 1.07 -16.36
C THR A 27 -3.30 0.01 -16.66
N ALA A 28 -2.67 -0.55 -15.65
CA ALA A 28 -1.59 -1.52 -15.84
C ALA A 28 -2.10 -2.93 -15.53
N LYS A 29 -1.38 -3.91 -16.10
CA LYS A 29 -1.69 -5.30 -15.88
C LYS A 29 -0.73 -5.87 -14.83
N PRO A 30 -1.22 -6.47 -13.75
CA PRO A 30 -0.32 -7.04 -12.75
C PRO A 30 0.38 -8.28 -13.28
N ILE A 31 1.59 -8.53 -12.80
CA ILE A 31 2.29 -9.77 -13.11
C ILE A 31 1.80 -10.93 -12.23
N SER A 32 1.19 -10.63 -11.08
CA SER A 32 0.54 -11.65 -10.27
C SER A 32 -0.58 -11.03 -9.43
N GLU A 33 -1.47 -11.90 -9.00
CA GLU A 33 -2.62 -11.54 -8.19
C GLU A 33 -2.83 -12.68 -7.20
N GLU A 34 -2.64 -12.41 -5.92
CA GLU A 34 -2.71 -13.44 -4.89
C GLU A 34 -3.56 -12.99 -3.71
N LYS A 35 -4.27 -13.93 -3.12
CA LYS A 35 -4.99 -13.62 -1.88
C LYS A 35 -4.03 -13.48 -0.72
N LEU A 36 -4.32 -12.51 0.15
CA LEU A 36 -3.54 -12.29 1.34
C LEU A 36 -4.03 -13.25 2.43
N ARG A 37 -3.22 -14.24 2.80
CA ARG A 37 -3.43 -15.13 3.95
C ARG A 37 -4.89 -15.46 4.28
N LYS A 38 -5.65 -16.02 3.49
CA LYS A 38 -7.05 -16.38 3.82
C LYS A 38 -7.94 -15.20 4.23
N CYS A 39 -7.63 -14.01 3.72
CA CYS A 39 -8.44 -12.83 3.95
C CYS A 39 -9.24 -12.47 2.72
N SER A 40 -10.17 -11.53 2.87
CA SER A 40 -10.91 -10.96 1.74
C SER A 40 -10.11 -9.84 1.08
N ALA A 41 -8.81 -9.97 1.07
CA ALA A 41 -7.90 -8.99 0.48
C ALA A 41 -7.02 -9.67 -0.57
N THR A 42 -6.66 -8.91 -1.59
CA THR A 42 -5.86 -9.41 -2.71
C THR A 42 -4.63 -8.52 -2.89
N VAL A 43 -3.49 -9.15 -3.14
CA VAL A 43 -2.24 -8.45 -3.43
C VAL A 43 -1.97 -8.54 -4.92
N PHE A 44 -1.81 -7.39 -5.55
CA PHE A 44 -1.43 -7.28 -6.95
C PHE A 44 0.02 -6.89 -7.04
N THR A 45 0.79 -7.62 -7.84
CA THR A 45 2.20 -7.34 -8.04
C THR A 45 2.40 -6.71 -9.41
N TYR A 46 3.11 -5.59 -9.44
CA TYR A 46 3.43 -4.89 -10.69
C TYR A 46 4.94 -4.73 -10.81
N ARG A 47 5.43 -4.78 -12.02
CA ARG A 47 6.84 -4.51 -12.29
C ARG A 47 6.92 -3.43 -13.35
N ASP A 48 7.71 -2.39 -13.09
CA ASP A 48 7.85 -1.29 -14.02
C ASP A 48 8.93 -1.59 -15.07
N VAL A 49 9.16 -0.63 -15.96
CA VAL A 49 10.13 -0.79 -17.07
C VAL A 49 11.55 -0.92 -16.56
N ASP A 50 11.83 -0.42 -15.38
CA ASP A 50 13.16 -0.51 -14.76
C ASP A 50 13.36 -1.81 -13.98
N GLY A 51 12.32 -2.62 -13.91
CA GLY A 51 12.37 -3.89 -13.17
C GLY A 51 12.02 -3.77 -11.69
N ASP A 52 11.64 -2.59 -11.24
CA ASP A 52 11.25 -2.39 -9.84
C ASP A 52 9.87 -2.96 -9.60
N THR A 53 9.71 -3.58 -8.44
CA THR A 53 8.45 -4.25 -8.08
C THR A 53 7.68 -3.42 -7.07
N VAL A 54 6.38 -3.29 -7.32
CA VAL A 54 5.45 -2.58 -6.44
C VAL A 54 4.29 -3.52 -6.16
N TYR A 55 3.84 -3.55 -4.90
CA TYR A 55 2.70 -4.36 -4.48
C TYR A 55 1.56 -3.45 -4.09
N LEU A 56 0.35 -3.78 -4.53
CA LEU A 56 -0.87 -3.06 -4.13
C LEU A 56 -1.76 -4.00 -3.34
N LEU A 57 -2.34 -3.50 -2.27
CA LEU A 57 -3.33 -4.26 -1.50
C LEU A 57 -4.72 -3.73 -1.81
N LYS A 58 -5.57 -4.63 -2.27
CA LYS A 58 -6.99 -4.34 -2.45
C LYS A 58 -7.77 -5.03 -1.34
N SER A 59 -8.43 -4.23 -0.51
CA SER A 59 -9.30 -4.73 0.54
C SER A 59 -10.72 -4.53 0.10
N TYR A 60 -11.46 -5.63 -0.05
CA TYR A 60 -12.76 -5.64 -0.68
C TYR A 60 -12.67 -5.05 -2.09
N ASN A 61 -13.19 -3.87 -2.34
CA ASN A 61 -13.19 -3.29 -3.69
C ASN A 61 -12.26 -2.09 -3.82
N THR A 62 -11.30 -1.94 -2.91
CA THR A 62 -10.53 -0.73 -2.85
C THR A 62 -9.06 -0.95 -2.59
N ILE A 63 -8.22 -0.18 -3.30
CA ILE A 63 -6.79 -0.15 -3.04
C ILE A 63 -6.56 0.68 -1.79
N VAL A 64 -6.04 0.06 -0.74
CA VAL A 64 -5.91 0.70 0.58
C VAL A 64 -4.46 0.86 1.04
N ALA A 65 -3.52 0.19 0.38
CA ALA A 65 -2.11 0.25 0.77
C ALA A 65 -1.21 -0.14 -0.39
N MET A 66 0.06 0.21 -0.28
CA MET A 66 1.08 -0.11 -1.27
C MET A 66 2.39 -0.43 -0.55
N VAL A 67 3.17 -1.35 -1.12
CA VAL A 67 4.58 -1.50 -0.79
C VAL A 67 5.35 -1.03 -2.01
N ASP A 68 6.20 -0.03 -1.84
CA ASP A 68 6.92 0.59 -2.95
C ASP A 68 8.16 -0.22 -3.34
N GLU A 69 8.90 0.28 -4.32
CA GLU A 69 10.08 -0.41 -4.85
C GLU A 69 11.21 -0.53 -3.83
N LYS A 70 11.17 0.27 -2.77
CA LYS A 70 12.16 0.18 -1.69
C LYS A 70 11.75 -0.83 -0.63
N GLY A 71 10.52 -1.36 -0.71
CA GLY A 71 9.99 -2.25 0.30
C GLY A 71 9.35 -1.55 1.47
N ASP A 72 9.11 -0.25 1.36
CA ASP A 72 8.46 0.53 2.41
C ASP A 72 6.95 0.52 2.21
N GLY A 73 6.21 0.60 3.31
CA GLY A 73 4.75 0.52 3.27
C GLY A 73 4.08 1.88 3.31
N ILE A 74 3.00 2.03 2.55
CA ILE A 74 2.22 3.26 2.51
C ILE A 74 0.76 2.88 2.72
N ASP A 75 0.16 3.43 3.77
CA ASP A 75 -1.22 3.16 4.18
C ASP A 75 -2.11 4.30 3.72
N PHE A 76 -3.01 4.00 2.77
CA PHE A 76 -3.94 4.99 2.22
C PHE A 76 -5.31 4.96 2.91
N LEU A 77 -5.53 4.02 3.81
CA LEU A 77 -6.88 3.74 4.28
C LEU A 77 -7.60 4.99 4.79
N ARG A 78 -6.90 5.78 5.58
CA ARG A 78 -7.51 7.00 6.14
C ARG A 78 -7.74 8.09 5.12
N TYR A 79 -6.93 8.06 4.06
CA TYR A 79 -7.09 9.03 2.98
C TYR A 79 -8.28 8.69 2.08
N VAL A 80 -8.46 7.40 1.81
CA VAL A 80 -9.41 6.97 0.79
C VAL A 80 -10.80 6.73 1.34
N TYR A 81 -10.91 6.11 2.54
CA TYR A 81 -12.20 5.60 3.01
C TYR A 81 -12.53 5.87 4.44
N GLY A 82 -11.67 6.44 5.16
CA GLY A 82 -11.82 6.41 6.59
C GLY A 82 -11.40 5.05 7.14
N TYR A 83 -11.26 4.98 8.41
CA TYR A 83 -10.66 3.84 9.09
C TYR A 83 -11.70 2.76 9.35
N THR A 84 -11.38 1.52 8.98
CA THR A 84 -12.14 0.35 9.41
C THR A 84 -11.19 -0.66 10.03
N ALA A 85 -11.64 -1.35 11.07
CA ALA A 85 -10.80 -2.31 11.78
C ALA A 85 -10.38 -3.48 10.90
N THR A 86 -11.28 -3.97 10.05
CA THR A 86 -10.99 -5.09 9.18
C THR A 86 -9.93 -4.74 8.14
N SER A 87 -10.07 -3.59 7.48
CA SER A 87 -9.08 -3.17 6.50
C SER A 87 -7.75 -2.87 7.14
N ALA A 88 -7.74 -2.33 8.36
CA ALA A 88 -6.50 -2.11 9.09
C ALA A 88 -5.77 -3.42 9.38
N GLN A 89 -6.51 -4.49 9.70
CA GLN A 89 -5.90 -5.80 9.89
C GLN A 89 -5.31 -6.35 8.59
N HIS A 90 -6.00 -6.15 7.48
CA HIS A 90 -5.48 -6.54 6.17
C HIS A 90 -4.18 -5.81 5.85
N ILE A 91 -4.13 -4.52 6.11
CA ILE A 91 -2.93 -3.71 5.86
C ILE A 91 -1.77 -4.19 6.72
N ARG A 92 -2.01 -4.50 7.98
CA ARG A 92 -0.96 -5.01 8.87
C ARG A 92 -0.39 -6.32 8.36
N LYS A 93 -1.23 -7.26 7.98
CA LYS A 93 -0.78 -8.54 7.41
C LYS A 93 0.00 -8.34 6.13
N PHE A 94 -0.47 -7.43 5.28
CA PHE A 94 0.19 -7.10 4.03
C PHE A 94 1.59 -6.57 4.27
N PHE A 95 1.75 -5.64 5.19
CA PHE A 95 3.07 -5.10 5.49
C PHE A 95 3.98 -6.15 6.11
N ASP A 96 3.44 -7.02 6.98
CA ASP A 96 4.22 -8.10 7.56
C ASP A 96 4.77 -9.06 6.49
N ASP A 97 3.98 -9.30 5.45
CA ASP A 97 4.35 -10.28 4.43
C ASP A 97 5.20 -9.69 3.30
N TYR A 98 5.04 -8.41 2.98
CA TYR A 98 5.62 -7.83 1.76
C TYR A 98 6.63 -6.73 1.98
N CYS A 99 6.63 -6.05 3.12
CA CYS A 99 7.64 -5.05 3.40
C CYS A 99 8.98 -5.70 3.72
N ARG A 100 10.07 -4.99 3.43
CA ARG A 100 11.40 -5.44 3.82
C ARG A 100 11.57 -5.34 5.33
N ASP A 101 12.56 -6.04 5.87
CA ASP A 101 12.91 -5.91 7.28
C ASP A 101 13.37 -4.48 7.57
N GLY A 102 12.85 -3.90 8.63
CA GLY A 102 13.19 -2.53 8.99
C GLY A 102 12.55 -1.48 8.09
N ALA A 103 11.51 -1.84 7.37
CA ALA A 103 10.83 -0.91 6.47
C ALA A 103 10.22 0.26 7.22
N ASP A 104 10.19 1.40 6.57
CA ASP A 104 9.43 2.55 7.03
C ASP A 104 7.97 2.38 6.61
N ILE A 105 7.07 2.75 7.50
CA ILE A 105 5.63 2.68 7.21
C ILE A 105 5.08 4.10 7.26
N PHE A 106 4.53 4.54 6.14
CA PHE A 106 3.98 5.88 6.00
C PHE A 106 2.46 5.81 6.09
N ILE A 107 1.90 6.50 7.07
CA ILE A 107 0.46 6.49 7.31
C ILE A 107 -0.06 7.89 7.05
N TYR A 108 -1.01 8.00 6.14
CA TYR A 108 -1.67 9.27 5.90
C TYR A 108 -2.59 9.58 7.07
N LYS A 109 -2.48 10.78 7.60
CA LYS A 109 -3.38 11.28 8.64
C LYS A 109 -3.97 12.60 8.18
N SER A 110 -5.24 12.58 7.99
CA SER A 110 -5.97 13.81 7.68
C SER A 110 -6.08 14.69 8.91
#